data_438509ee9b7d5b97be4e11aea5e3b279
#
_entry.id   438509ee9b7d5b97be4e11aea5e3b279
#
_cell.length_a   1.000
_cell.length_b   1.000
_cell.length_c   1.000
_cell.angle_alpha   90.00
_cell.angle_beta   90.00
_cell.angle_gamma   90.00
#
_symmetry.space_group_name_H-M   'P 1'
#
loop_
_entity.id
_entity.type
_entity.pdbx_description
1 polymer ?
#
loop_
_entity_poly.entity_id
_entity_poly.type
_entity_poly.pdbx_seq_one_letter_code
_entity_poly.pdbx_strand_id
1 'polypeptide(L)'
;NRFLLSPVLAGEMTVQDIILNDWDWYRDNNITLHTGKKIVKIDRKARKVFADDGTEAEYDRLLLATGSNPFILPVPGKDLPGVIAYRDIADTDAMIEAAATRKHAVVIGAGLLGLEAANGLALRGMQVTVVHLAPWIMERQLDKPSADMLQASLEKKGLAFLLEKQTESLIAGADGRVSAVRFKS
;
A
#
# COMPACT_ATOMS: atom_id res chain seq x y z
N ASN A 1 10.94 1.16 8.03
CA ASN A 1 10.53 2.49 7.56
C ASN A 1 9.56 2.35 6.39
N ARG A 2 8.26 2.59 6.60
CA ARG A 2 7.23 2.39 5.58
C ARG A 2 7.40 3.28 4.34
N PHE A 3 7.97 4.46 4.47
CA PHE A 3 8.20 5.35 3.31
C PHE A 3 9.20 4.77 2.32
N LEU A 4 9.99 3.78 2.73
CA LEU A 4 10.95 3.10 1.86
C LEU A 4 10.40 1.80 1.24
N LEU A 5 9.11 1.51 1.37
CA LEU A 5 8.49 0.37 0.66
C LEU A 5 8.52 0.56 -0.86
N SER A 6 8.46 1.81 -1.35
CA SER A 6 8.52 2.09 -2.78
C SER A 6 9.86 1.71 -3.43
N PRO A 7 11.04 2.06 -2.87
CA PRO A 7 12.32 1.51 -3.31
C PRO A 7 12.41 -0.03 -3.21
N VAL A 8 11.80 -0.65 -2.18
CA VAL A 8 11.74 -2.13 -2.08
C VAL A 8 10.90 -2.70 -3.23
N LEU A 9 9.71 -2.15 -3.47
CA LEU A 9 8.88 -2.57 -4.59
C LEU A 9 9.60 -2.35 -5.94
N ALA A 10 10.35 -1.28 -6.09
CA ALA A 10 11.14 -1.00 -7.30
C ALA A 10 12.34 -1.94 -7.49
N GLY A 11 12.77 -2.66 -6.45
CA GLY A 11 13.96 -3.52 -6.48
C GLY A 11 15.27 -2.78 -6.21
N GLU A 12 15.20 -1.56 -5.74
CA GLU A 12 16.35 -0.70 -5.42
C GLU A 12 16.89 -0.95 -4.01
N MET A 13 16.04 -1.47 -3.10
CA MET A 13 16.36 -1.78 -1.71
C MET A 13 15.76 -3.13 -1.31
N THR A 14 16.31 -3.72 -0.26
CA THR A 14 15.72 -4.90 0.40
C THR A 14 14.88 -4.48 1.62
N VAL A 15 14.04 -5.39 2.14
CA VAL A 15 13.31 -5.16 3.39
C VAL A 15 14.29 -4.90 4.54
N GLN A 16 15.46 -5.57 4.55
CA GLN A 16 16.47 -5.38 5.60
C GLN A 16 17.03 -3.96 5.60
N ASP A 17 17.23 -3.35 4.43
CA ASP A 17 17.77 -1.99 4.31
C ASP A 17 16.84 -0.91 4.88
N ILE A 18 15.56 -1.21 4.99
CA ILE A 18 14.55 -0.25 5.48
C ILE A 18 14.21 -0.42 6.97
N ILE A 19 14.81 -1.40 7.65
CA ILE A 19 14.69 -1.56 9.10
C ILE A 19 15.47 -0.42 9.78
N LEU A 20 14.79 0.34 10.63
CA LEU A 20 15.40 1.49 11.31
C LEU A 20 16.30 1.08 12.48
N ASN A 21 15.84 0.13 13.26
CA ASN A 21 16.51 -0.33 14.47
C ASN A 21 16.45 -1.86 14.52
N ASP A 22 17.55 -2.49 14.82
CA ASP A 22 17.64 -3.92 15.10
C ASP A 22 17.18 -4.25 16.53
N TRP A 23 17.14 -5.54 16.87
CA TRP A 23 16.74 -6.01 18.20
C TRP A 23 17.71 -5.55 19.29
N ASP A 24 19.00 -5.41 18.96
CA ASP A 24 20.04 -5.01 19.91
C ASP A 24 19.84 -3.55 20.32
N TRP A 25 19.46 -2.69 19.36
CA TRP A 25 19.11 -1.31 19.67
C TRP A 25 18.01 -1.18 20.72
N TYR A 26 16.92 -1.97 20.59
CA TYR A 26 15.84 -1.95 21.58
C TYR A 26 16.32 -2.41 22.95
N ARG A 27 17.10 -3.50 23.00
CA ARG A 27 17.67 -4.02 24.25
C ARG A 27 18.59 -3.00 24.92
N ASP A 28 19.50 -2.40 24.16
CA ASP A 28 20.52 -1.46 24.67
C ASP A 28 19.90 -0.15 25.17
N ASN A 29 18.71 0.22 24.64
CA ASN A 29 17.93 1.36 25.10
C ASN A 29 16.87 1.00 26.15
N ASN A 30 16.87 -0.20 26.72
CA ASN A 30 15.90 -0.70 27.70
C ASN A 30 14.45 -0.58 27.22
N ILE A 31 14.18 -0.84 25.94
CA ILE A 31 12.85 -0.82 25.33
C ILE A 31 12.37 -2.27 25.17
N THR A 32 11.28 -2.61 25.83
CA THR A 32 10.60 -3.91 25.59
C THR A 32 9.74 -3.81 24.33
N LEU A 33 10.17 -4.47 23.26
CA LEU A 33 9.42 -4.52 22.00
C LEU A 33 8.58 -5.80 21.94
N HIS A 34 7.26 -5.65 21.85
CA HIS A 34 6.32 -6.71 21.60
C HIS A 34 5.88 -6.70 20.13
N THR A 35 6.33 -7.68 19.35
CA THR A 35 5.93 -7.82 17.93
C THR A 35 4.85 -8.90 17.79
N GLY A 36 4.00 -8.78 16.77
CA GLY A 36 2.91 -9.72 16.53
C GLY A 36 1.81 -9.72 17.59
N LYS A 37 1.76 -8.70 18.44
CA LYS A 37 0.78 -8.55 19.53
C LYS A 37 -0.24 -7.48 19.16
N LYS A 38 -1.46 -7.87 18.85
CA LYS A 38 -2.52 -6.92 18.53
C LYS A 38 -3.22 -6.49 19.82
N ILE A 39 -3.13 -5.20 20.17
CA ILE A 39 -3.85 -4.65 21.31
C ILE A 39 -5.34 -4.59 20.97
N VAL A 40 -6.17 -5.23 21.79
CA VAL A 40 -7.63 -5.34 21.62
C VAL A 40 -8.41 -4.60 22.70
N LYS A 41 -7.77 -4.24 23.81
CA LYS A 41 -8.42 -3.50 24.91
C LYS A 41 -7.45 -2.56 25.60
N ILE A 42 -7.95 -1.38 25.99
CA ILE A 42 -7.25 -0.40 26.83
C ILE A 42 -8.11 -0.17 28.07
N ASP A 43 -7.60 -0.49 29.24
CA ASP A 43 -8.22 -0.12 30.53
C ASP A 43 -7.56 1.15 31.08
N ARG A 44 -8.25 2.26 30.92
CA ARG A 44 -7.74 3.59 31.34
C ARG A 44 -7.71 3.75 32.86
N LYS A 45 -8.56 3.02 33.62
CA LYS A 45 -8.59 3.11 35.07
C LYS A 45 -7.44 2.30 35.67
N ALA A 46 -7.26 1.08 35.19
CA ALA A 46 -6.16 0.22 35.59
C ALA A 46 -4.81 0.60 34.94
N ARG A 47 -4.81 1.50 33.92
CA ARG A 47 -3.64 1.84 33.13
C ARG A 47 -2.95 0.62 32.51
N LYS A 48 -3.77 -0.26 31.91
CA LYS A 48 -3.31 -1.49 31.26
C LYS A 48 -3.77 -1.57 29.81
N VAL A 49 -2.97 -2.21 28.99
CA VAL A 49 -3.35 -2.66 27.65
C VAL A 49 -3.35 -4.17 27.61
N PHE A 50 -4.22 -4.76 26.77
CA PHE A 50 -4.41 -6.19 26.61
C PHE A 50 -4.26 -6.56 25.14
N ALA A 51 -3.44 -7.54 24.85
CA ALA A 51 -3.32 -8.11 23.51
C ALA A 51 -4.27 -9.27 23.30
N ASP A 52 -4.47 -9.67 22.06
CA ASP A 52 -5.36 -10.78 21.63
C ASP A 52 -4.86 -12.15 22.08
N ASP A 53 -3.59 -12.29 22.42
CA ASP A 53 -2.98 -13.52 22.92
C ASP A 53 -2.91 -13.59 24.47
N GLY A 54 -3.54 -12.64 25.16
CA GLY A 54 -3.54 -12.55 26.61
C GLY A 54 -2.35 -11.81 27.24
N THR A 55 -1.42 -11.31 26.44
CA THR A 55 -0.32 -10.46 26.94
C THR A 55 -0.91 -9.15 27.50
N GLU A 56 -0.44 -8.75 28.69
CA GLU A 56 -0.81 -7.50 29.34
C GLU A 56 0.43 -6.62 29.55
N ALA A 57 0.25 -5.31 29.47
CA ALA A 57 1.27 -4.35 29.86
C ALA A 57 0.65 -3.16 30.60
N GLU A 58 1.33 -2.73 31.66
CA GLU A 58 0.97 -1.51 32.41
C GLU A 58 1.64 -0.30 31.80
N TYR A 59 1.05 0.89 31.97
CA TYR A 59 1.62 2.13 31.48
C TYR A 59 1.35 3.30 32.42
N ASP A 60 2.29 4.19 32.55
CA ASP A 60 2.11 5.52 33.13
C ASP A 60 1.59 6.52 32.09
N ARG A 61 2.08 6.40 30.87
CA ARG A 61 1.66 7.19 29.71
C ARG A 61 1.50 6.29 28.50
N LEU A 62 0.42 6.47 27.74
CA LEU A 62 0.10 5.68 26.56
C LEU A 62 0.11 6.58 25.32
N LEU A 63 0.93 6.21 24.33
CA LEU A 63 0.92 6.81 23.00
C LEU A 63 0.19 5.87 22.03
N LEU A 64 -0.85 6.37 21.38
CA LEU A 64 -1.56 5.66 20.33
C LEU A 64 -0.94 6.01 18.97
N ALA A 65 -0.15 5.09 18.43
CA ALA A 65 0.52 5.22 17.13
C ALA A 65 0.15 4.04 16.22
N THR A 66 -1.14 3.71 16.17
CA THR A 66 -1.70 2.50 15.52
C THR A 66 -1.73 2.58 13.99
N GLY A 67 -1.37 3.70 13.40
CA GLY A 67 -1.42 3.89 11.96
C GLY A 67 -2.84 3.94 11.41
N SER A 68 -3.02 3.51 10.17
CA SER A 68 -4.33 3.46 9.49
C SER A 68 -4.39 2.23 8.58
N ASN A 69 -5.59 1.73 8.32
CA ASN A 69 -5.83 0.72 7.31
C ASN A 69 -5.85 1.35 5.90
N PRO A 70 -5.47 0.63 4.85
CA PRO A 70 -5.64 1.09 3.49
C PRO A 70 -7.13 1.22 3.16
N PHE A 71 -7.47 2.22 2.37
CA PHE A 71 -8.82 2.31 1.82
C PHE A 71 -8.93 1.34 0.64
N ILE A 72 -9.78 0.33 0.78
CA ILE A 72 -10.14 -0.57 -0.31
C ILE A 72 -11.45 -0.08 -0.91
N LEU A 73 -11.47 0.15 -2.21
CA LEU A 73 -12.66 0.63 -2.92
C LEU A 73 -13.84 -0.33 -2.71
N PRO A 74 -14.98 0.12 -2.15
CA PRO A 74 -16.10 -0.76 -1.81
C PRO A 74 -16.94 -1.11 -3.05
N VAL A 75 -16.36 -1.85 -3.99
CA VAL A 75 -17.01 -2.30 -5.23
C VAL A 75 -17.10 -3.83 -5.27
N PRO A 76 -18.04 -4.39 -6.04
CA PRO A 76 -18.08 -5.83 -6.30
C PRO A 76 -16.73 -6.35 -6.82
N GLY A 77 -16.28 -7.48 -6.29
CA GLY A 77 -15.00 -8.08 -6.65
C GLY A 77 -13.77 -7.55 -5.90
N LYS A 78 -13.93 -6.65 -4.92
CA LYS A 78 -12.82 -6.09 -4.15
C LYS A 78 -12.00 -7.13 -3.37
N ASP A 79 -12.59 -8.28 -3.08
CA ASP A 79 -11.96 -9.36 -2.30
C ASP A 79 -11.45 -10.51 -3.21
N LEU A 80 -11.44 -10.32 -4.53
CA LEU A 80 -10.90 -11.31 -5.46
C LEU A 80 -9.39 -11.49 -5.29
N PRO A 81 -8.88 -12.71 -5.42
CA PRO A 81 -7.44 -12.95 -5.49
C PRO A 81 -6.79 -12.03 -6.53
N GLY A 82 -5.69 -11.38 -6.15
CA GLY A 82 -4.99 -10.42 -7.00
C GLY A 82 -5.42 -8.96 -6.83
N VAL A 83 -6.42 -8.69 -6.00
CA VAL A 83 -6.67 -7.34 -5.50
C VAL A 83 -5.79 -7.13 -4.28
N ILE A 84 -4.84 -6.21 -4.38
CA ILE A 84 -3.78 -5.99 -3.40
C ILE A 84 -3.83 -4.52 -2.96
N ALA A 85 -3.73 -4.27 -1.67
CA ALA A 85 -3.48 -2.95 -1.14
C ALA A 85 -1.98 -2.59 -1.27
N TYR A 86 -1.62 -1.34 -0.93
CA TYR A 86 -0.22 -0.94 -0.81
C TYR A 86 -0.01 -0.21 0.50
N ARG A 87 0.35 -0.94 1.54
CA ARG A 87 0.45 -0.38 2.88
C ARG A 87 1.65 -0.86 3.68
N ASP A 88 1.99 -2.13 3.60
CA ASP A 88 3.00 -2.78 4.42
C ASP A 88 3.92 -3.71 3.61
N ILE A 89 4.79 -4.42 4.31
CA ILE A 89 5.74 -5.35 3.70
C ILE A 89 5.01 -6.51 3.02
N ALA A 90 3.95 -7.05 3.65
CA ALA A 90 3.21 -8.18 3.09
C ALA A 90 2.51 -7.80 1.77
N ASP A 91 1.94 -6.58 1.69
CA ASP A 91 1.41 -6.03 0.44
C ASP A 91 2.50 -5.90 -0.64
N THR A 92 3.68 -5.40 -0.23
CA THR A 92 4.83 -5.22 -1.14
C THR A 92 5.32 -6.57 -1.68
N ASP A 93 5.45 -7.57 -0.81
CA ASP A 93 5.85 -8.94 -1.20
C ASP A 93 4.84 -9.57 -2.16
N ALA A 94 3.53 -9.42 -1.89
CA ALA A 94 2.47 -9.89 -2.77
C ALA A 94 2.52 -9.20 -4.16
N MET A 95 2.85 -7.91 -4.22
CA MET A 95 3.05 -7.18 -5.48
C MET A 95 4.29 -7.70 -6.23
N ILE A 96 5.38 -7.97 -5.53
CA ILE A 96 6.62 -8.51 -6.11
C ILE A 96 6.35 -9.91 -6.69
N GLU A 97 5.65 -10.77 -5.97
CA GLU A 97 5.26 -12.09 -6.44
C GLU A 97 4.34 -12.01 -7.67
N ALA A 98 3.37 -11.09 -7.63
CA ALA A 98 2.49 -10.84 -8.78
C ALA A 98 3.30 -10.37 -10.01
N ALA A 99 4.28 -9.49 -9.84
CA ALA A 99 5.12 -9.02 -10.93
C ALA A 99 5.98 -10.12 -11.54
N ALA A 100 6.40 -11.11 -10.76
CA ALA A 100 7.17 -12.26 -11.26
C ALA A 100 6.33 -13.21 -12.14
N THR A 101 5.01 -13.23 -11.98
CA THR A 101 4.13 -14.22 -12.63
C THR A 101 3.11 -13.62 -13.59
N ARG A 102 2.89 -12.30 -13.55
CA ARG A 102 1.88 -11.59 -14.33
C ARG A 102 2.50 -10.45 -15.13
N LYS A 103 1.86 -10.09 -16.24
CA LYS A 103 2.37 -9.06 -17.15
C LYS A 103 1.68 -7.70 -17.01
N HIS A 104 0.45 -7.69 -16.52
CA HIS A 104 -0.38 -6.48 -16.46
C HIS A 104 -0.78 -6.17 -15.03
N ALA A 105 -0.76 -4.88 -14.69
CA ALA A 105 -1.30 -4.37 -13.44
C ALA A 105 -2.20 -3.15 -13.71
N VAL A 106 -3.27 -3.04 -12.94
CA VAL A 106 -4.10 -1.83 -12.87
C VAL A 106 -3.97 -1.24 -11.48
N VAL A 107 -3.55 0.01 -11.39
CA VAL A 107 -3.47 0.76 -10.15
C VAL A 107 -4.65 1.73 -10.07
N ILE A 108 -5.51 1.55 -9.07
CA ILE A 108 -6.69 2.41 -8.87
C ILE A 108 -6.34 3.52 -7.89
N GLY A 109 -6.21 4.73 -8.41
CA GLY A 109 -5.83 5.93 -7.68
C GLY A 109 -4.46 6.48 -8.12
N ALA A 110 -4.44 7.73 -8.59
CA ALA A 110 -3.23 8.44 -9.04
C ALA A 110 -2.74 9.45 -8.00
N GLY A 111 -2.91 9.16 -6.72
CA GLY A 111 -2.24 9.86 -5.63
C GLY A 111 -0.81 9.33 -5.43
N LEU A 112 -0.09 9.89 -4.46
CA LEU A 112 1.33 9.59 -4.21
C LEU A 112 1.62 8.08 -4.16
N LEU A 113 0.95 7.34 -3.26
CA LEU A 113 1.18 5.90 -3.11
C LEU A 113 0.82 5.09 -4.35
N GLY A 114 -0.23 5.50 -5.07
CA GLY A 114 -0.62 4.83 -6.32
C GLY A 114 0.42 5.01 -7.41
N LEU A 115 0.97 6.21 -7.57
CA LEU A 115 2.04 6.48 -8.55
C LEU A 115 3.35 5.78 -8.18
N GLU A 116 3.68 5.72 -6.90
CA GLU A 116 4.84 4.94 -6.39
C GLU A 116 4.67 3.44 -6.69
N ALA A 117 3.50 2.87 -6.40
CA ALA A 117 3.20 1.47 -6.72
C ALA A 117 3.27 1.22 -8.23
N ALA A 118 2.68 2.10 -9.04
CA ALA A 118 2.70 1.99 -10.49
C ALA A 118 4.13 2.00 -11.05
N ASN A 119 4.96 2.93 -10.60
CA ASN A 119 6.37 3.01 -11.00
C ASN A 119 7.16 1.78 -10.56
N GLY A 120 6.98 1.32 -9.31
CA GLY A 120 7.66 0.13 -8.82
C GLY A 120 7.31 -1.13 -9.61
N LEU A 121 6.03 -1.34 -9.94
CA LEU A 121 5.58 -2.45 -10.77
C LEU A 121 6.10 -2.36 -12.22
N ALA A 122 6.14 -1.15 -12.78
CA ALA A 122 6.71 -0.93 -14.12
C ALA A 122 8.21 -1.23 -14.16
N LEU A 123 8.97 -0.85 -13.12
CA LEU A 123 10.40 -1.18 -12.99
C LEU A 123 10.63 -2.70 -12.86
N ARG A 124 9.65 -3.45 -12.39
CA ARG A 124 9.65 -4.93 -12.39
C ARG A 124 9.17 -5.55 -13.70
N GLY A 125 8.96 -4.75 -14.74
CA GLY A 125 8.63 -5.21 -16.09
C GLY A 125 7.14 -5.43 -16.36
N MET A 126 6.25 -4.99 -15.48
CA MET A 126 4.81 -5.04 -15.74
C MET A 126 4.35 -3.90 -16.66
N GLN A 127 3.35 -4.16 -17.48
CA GLN A 127 2.58 -3.12 -18.17
C GLN A 127 1.54 -2.56 -17.18
N VAL A 128 1.68 -1.29 -16.82
CA VAL A 128 0.88 -0.68 -15.76
C VAL A 128 -0.06 0.36 -16.32
N THR A 129 -1.35 0.24 -15.98
CA THR A 129 -2.37 1.26 -16.24
C THR A 129 -2.84 1.86 -14.92
N VAL A 130 -2.71 3.17 -14.78
CA VAL A 130 -3.22 3.92 -13.63
C VAL A 130 -4.61 4.45 -13.96
N VAL A 131 -5.59 4.07 -13.14
CA VAL A 131 -6.99 4.51 -13.26
C VAL A 131 -7.27 5.54 -12.19
N HIS A 132 -7.85 6.67 -12.56
CA HIS A 132 -8.14 7.75 -11.62
C HIS A 132 -9.49 8.41 -11.87
N LEU A 133 -10.17 8.78 -10.78
CA LEU A 133 -11.49 9.40 -10.83
C LEU A 133 -11.42 10.89 -11.22
N ALA A 134 -10.38 11.60 -10.75
CA ALA A 134 -10.21 13.01 -11.01
C ALA A 134 -9.66 13.31 -12.43
N PRO A 135 -9.78 14.55 -12.92
CA PRO A 135 -9.35 14.94 -14.27
C PRO A 135 -7.82 15.09 -14.43
N TRP A 136 -7.04 15.07 -13.34
CA TRP A 136 -5.57 15.02 -13.35
C TRP A 136 -5.03 14.25 -12.15
N ILE A 137 -3.80 13.79 -12.24
CA ILE A 137 -3.12 13.05 -11.19
C ILE A 137 -2.70 13.96 -10.03
N MET A 138 -2.59 13.42 -8.80
CA MET A 138 -2.13 14.19 -7.61
C MET A 138 -2.96 15.45 -7.34
N GLU A 139 -4.25 15.46 -7.65
CA GLU A 139 -5.15 16.62 -7.62
C GLU A 139 -5.22 17.34 -6.25
N ARG A 140 -4.79 16.67 -5.20
CA ARG A 140 -4.73 17.26 -3.85
C ARG A 140 -3.40 17.93 -3.52
N GLN A 141 -2.36 17.68 -4.31
CA GLN A 141 -0.99 18.15 -4.06
C GLN A 141 -0.48 19.05 -5.18
N LEU A 142 -0.95 18.86 -6.42
CA LEU A 142 -0.47 19.56 -7.60
C LEU A 142 -1.60 20.33 -8.28
N ASP A 143 -1.28 21.50 -8.83
CA ASP A 143 -2.12 22.15 -9.83
C ASP A 143 -2.06 21.38 -11.17
N LYS A 144 -2.98 21.68 -12.06
CA LYS A 144 -3.07 20.95 -13.33
C LYS A 144 -1.81 21.05 -14.19
N PRO A 145 -1.16 22.21 -14.38
CA PRO A 145 0.08 22.30 -15.17
C PRO A 145 1.21 21.41 -14.60
N SER A 146 1.40 21.39 -13.28
CA SER A 146 2.40 20.55 -12.62
C SER A 146 2.06 19.07 -12.74
N ALA A 147 0.78 18.72 -12.62
CA ALA A 147 0.29 17.36 -12.80
C ALA A 147 0.49 16.87 -14.24
N ASP A 148 0.23 17.70 -15.25
CA ASP A 148 0.45 17.39 -16.66
C ASP A 148 1.94 17.10 -16.94
N MET A 149 2.85 17.89 -16.36
CA MET A 149 4.30 17.65 -16.49
C MET A 149 4.71 16.32 -15.85
N LEU A 150 4.20 16.01 -14.66
CA LEU A 150 4.47 14.75 -13.98
C LEU A 150 3.91 13.57 -14.78
N GLN A 151 2.67 13.66 -15.24
CA GLN A 151 2.03 12.62 -16.07
C GLN A 151 2.85 12.34 -17.33
N ALA A 152 3.21 13.37 -18.09
CA ALA A 152 4.03 13.22 -19.29
C ALA A 152 5.41 12.57 -18.99
N SER A 153 6.00 12.83 -17.82
CA SER A 153 7.22 12.17 -17.37
C SER A 153 7.01 10.68 -17.08
N LEU A 154 5.89 10.33 -16.45
CA LEU A 154 5.56 8.95 -16.14
C LEU A 154 5.14 8.15 -17.36
N GLU A 155 4.45 8.76 -18.31
CA GLU A 155 4.11 8.15 -19.61
C GLU A 155 5.37 7.82 -20.43
N LYS A 156 6.39 8.67 -20.41
CA LYS A 156 7.70 8.37 -21.01
C LYS A 156 8.40 7.17 -20.36
N LYS A 157 8.07 6.85 -19.12
CA LYS A 157 8.53 5.64 -18.40
C LYS A 157 7.65 4.41 -18.67
N GLY A 158 6.63 4.54 -19.53
CA GLY A 158 5.78 3.43 -19.96
C GLY A 158 4.49 3.23 -19.15
N LEU A 159 4.13 4.15 -18.26
CA LEU A 159 2.85 4.08 -17.58
C LEU A 159 1.72 4.60 -18.50
N ALA A 160 0.57 3.93 -18.45
CA ALA A 160 -0.66 4.40 -19.10
C ALA A 160 -1.62 5.00 -18.06
N PHE A 161 -2.40 6.00 -18.46
CA PHE A 161 -3.36 6.66 -17.57
C PHE A 161 -4.77 6.63 -18.16
N LEU A 162 -5.76 6.33 -17.32
CA LEU A 162 -7.18 6.45 -17.59
C LEU A 162 -7.79 7.37 -16.53
N LEU A 163 -7.89 8.64 -16.85
CA LEU A 163 -8.46 9.67 -15.99
C LEU A 163 -9.97 9.75 -16.14
N GLU A 164 -10.66 10.36 -15.17
CA GLU A 164 -12.12 10.53 -15.14
C GLU A 164 -12.86 9.20 -15.29
N LYS A 165 -12.26 8.10 -14.78
CA LYS A 165 -12.84 6.75 -14.81
C LYS A 165 -13.28 6.33 -13.42
N GLN A 166 -14.59 6.16 -13.25
CA GLN A 166 -15.14 5.63 -12.02
C GLN A 166 -15.20 4.10 -12.10
N THR A 167 -14.43 3.43 -11.25
CA THR A 167 -14.51 1.96 -11.13
C THR A 167 -15.89 1.55 -10.61
N GLU A 168 -16.55 0.66 -11.33
CA GLU A 168 -17.83 0.07 -10.97
C GLU A 168 -17.67 -1.28 -10.30
N SER A 169 -16.82 -2.15 -10.86
CA SER A 169 -16.58 -3.49 -10.34
C SER A 169 -15.24 -4.06 -10.81
N LEU A 170 -14.75 -5.06 -10.08
CA LEU A 170 -13.63 -5.90 -10.47
C LEU A 170 -14.18 -7.27 -10.90
N ILE A 171 -13.69 -7.78 -12.02
CA ILE A 171 -14.24 -8.97 -12.68
C ILE A 171 -13.24 -10.11 -12.54
N ALA A 172 -13.74 -11.28 -12.11
CA ALA A 172 -12.95 -12.50 -12.04
C ALA A 172 -12.73 -13.09 -13.44
N GLY A 173 -11.54 -13.61 -13.68
CA GLY A 173 -11.23 -14.47 -14.81
C GLY A 173 -11.64 -15.92 -14.57
N ALA A 174 -11.34 -16.78 -15.51
CA ALA A 174 -11.65 -18.22 -15.43
C ALA A 174 -10.90 -18.93 -14.27
N ASP A 175 -9.78 -18.38 -13.82
CA ASP A 175 -8.99 -18.86 -12.67
C ASP A 175 -9.50 -18.31 -11.31
N GLY A 176 -10.62 -17.59 -11.30
CA GLY A 176 -11.18 -16.95 -10.12
C GLY A 176 -10.43 -15.72 -9.62
N ARG A 177 -9.34 -15.33 -10.28
CA ARG A 177 -8.54 -14.16 -9.95
C ARG A 177 -9.06 -12.92 -10.68
N VAL A 178 -8.78 -11.72 -10.17
CA VAL A 178 -9.13 -10.48 -10.88
C VAL A 178 -8.46 -10.44 -12.26
N SER A 179 -9.25 -10.17 -13.29
CA SER A 179 -8.80 -10.13 -14.70
C SER A 179 -9.17 -8.84 -15.43
N ALA A 180 -10.18 -8.12 -14.95
CA ALA A 180 -10.59 -6.86 -15.56
C ALA A 180 -11.21 -5.88 -14.55
N VAL A 181 -11.19 -4.62 -14.94
CA VAL A 181 -11.89 -3.53 -14.23
C VAL A 181 -13.00 -3.02 -15.12
N ARG A 182 -14.21 -2.94 -14.58
CA ARG A 182 -15.35 -2.30 -15.24
C ARG A 182 -15.51 -0.88 -14.73
N PHE A 183 -15.77 0.03 -15.65
CA PHE A 183 -16.04 1.43 -15.34
C PHE A 183 -17.53 1.73 -15.51
N LYS A 184 -18.01 2.73 -14.77
CA LYS A 184 -19.32 3.31 -15.04
C LYS A 184 -19.33 3.97 -16.41
N SER A 185 -20.44 3.83 -17.14
CA SER A 185 -20.69 4.54 -18.40
C SER A 185 -20.96 6.02 -18.18
#